data_b9da4ee6fa3171056ce1aef2c417d4da
#
_entry.id   b9da4ee6fa3171056ce1aef2c417d4da
#
_cell.length_a   1.000
_cell.length_b   1.000
_cell.length_c   1.000
_cell.angle_alpha   90.00
_cell.angle_beta   90.00
_cell.angle_gamma   90.00
#
_symmetry.space_group_name_H-M   'P 1'
#
loop_
_entity.id
_entity.type
_entity.pdbx_description
1 polymer ?
#
loop_
_entity_poly.entity_id
_entity_poly.type
_entity_poly.pdbx_seq_one_letter_code
_entity_poly.pdbx_strand_id
1 'polypeptide(L)'
;NLKINIFSGGNAFSSATAAKLIDEFNFLNNTNASIECNEVFLVAAEESCNELDSCREILGCEQISKEFDFFVGPRRSTISPWSSKTEDILKNVGIVGISRIERFYGFKISNLEPNSNLDLSSVFDRMTQSIYSTTEELSEFFTELEKRSLSEIDIISDGKKALEDANTKYGFAISNDEINYLLDFYNSINRNP
;
A
#
# COMPACT_ATOMS: atom_id res chain seq x y z
N ASN A 1 9.46 -5.74 -22.37
CA ASN A 1 9.71 -5.92 -20.93
C ASN A 1 9.60 -4.57 -20.24
N LEU A 2 9.05 -4.56 -19.02
CA LEU A 2 9.02 -3.39 -18.16
C LEU A 2 10.19 -3.45 -17.17
N LYS A 3 10.86 -2.33 -16.99
CA LYS A 3 11.90 -2.13 -15.98
C LYS A 3 11.33 -1.29 -14.84
N ILE A 4 11.53 -1.73 -13.62
CA ILE A 4 11.15 -0.99 -12.43
C ILE A 4 12.33 -0.11 -11.99
N ASN A 5 12.06 1.17 -11.81
CA ASN A 5 13.02 2.15 -11.34
C ASN A 5 12.50 2.78 -10.05
N ILE A 6 13.39 3.00 -9.09
CA ILE A 6 13.07 3.60 -7.80
C ILE A 6 13.89 4.89 -7.66
N PHE A 7 13.18 5.99 -7.42
CA PHE A 7 13.79 7.31 -7.28
C PHE A 7 13.44 7.91 -5.93
N SER A 8 14.35 8.70 -5.38
CA SER A 8 14.16 9.44 -4.13
C SER A 8 13.93 10.91 -4.43
N GLY A 9 12.84 11.45 -3.89
CA GLY A 9 12.51 12.86 -3.96
C GLY A 9 12.95 13.65 -2.73
N GLY A 10 12.40 14.83 -2.59
CA GLY A 10 12.63 15.72 -1.45
C GLY A 10 11.90 15.26 -0.18
N ASN A 11 11.91 16.15 0.82
CA ASN A 11 11.16 15.92 2.05
C ASN A 11 9.67 15.75 1.75
N ALA A 12 9.07 14.68 2.30
CA ALA A 12 7.67 14.34 2.05
C ALA A 12 6.70 15.30 2.74
N PHE A 13 7.12 15.91 3.87
CA PHE A 13 6.26 16.76 4.69
C PHE A 13 6.89 18.13 4.93
N SER A 14 6.03 19.12 5.18
CA SER A 14 6.48 20.40 5.72
C SER A 14 7.09 20.22 7.10
N SER A 15 7.93 21.15 7.53
CA SER A 15 8.56 21.10 8.88
C SER A 15 7.52 21.00 10.01
N ALA A 16 6.40 21.68 9.89
CA ALA A 16 5.32 21.64 10.89
C ALA A 16 4.62 20.27 10.93
N THR A 17 4.35 19.68 9.76
CA THR A 17 3.73 18.35 9.66
C THR A 17 4.68 17.27 10.17
N ALA A 18 5.96 17.36 9.80
CA ALA A 18 6.98 16.43 10.26
C ALA A 18 7.15 16.49 11.80
N ALA A 19 7.20 17.68 12.39
CA ALA A 19 7.27 17.83 13.84
C ALA A 19 6.10 17.17 14.57
N LYS A 20 4.87 17.40 14.07
CA LYS A 20 3.66 16.77 14.64
C LYS A 20 3.70 15.25 14.56
N LEU A 21 4.14 14.70 13.41
CA LEU A 21 4.28 13.27 13.22
C LEU A 21 5.31 12.66 14.19
N ILE A 22 6.45 13.34 14.36
CA ILE A 22 7.52 12.91 15.27
C ILE A 22 7.02 12.94 16.71
N ASP A 23 6.32 13.99 17.13
CA ASP A 23 5.75 14.12 18.48
C ASP A 23 4.75 12.98 18.76
N GLU A 24 3.85 12.70 17.82
CA GLU A 24 2.86 11.63 17.96
C GLU A 24 3.52 10.25 17.99
N PHE A 25 4.49 9.99 17.10
CA PHE A 25 5.25 8.75 17.10
C PHE A 25 5.98 8.53 18.42
N ASN A 26 6.69 9.55 18.92
CA ASN A 26 7.43 9.48 20.16
C ASN A 26 6.50 9.29 21.38
N PHE A 27 5.34 9.91 21.37
CA PHE A 27 4.33 9.71 22.40
C PHE A 27 3.83 8.26 22.44
N LEU A 28 3.45 7.69 21.28
CA LEU A 28 2.95 6.32 21.19
C LEU A 28 3.99 5.27 21.57
N ASN A 29 5.25 5.53 21.25
CA ASN A 29 6.34 4.56 21.46
C ASN A 29 7.15 4.83 22.73
N ASN A 30 6.86 5.92 23.46
CA ASN A 30 7.64 6.36 24.61
C ASN A 30 9.16 6.49 24.30
N THR A 31 9.48 7.18 23.19
CA THR A 31 10.83 7.33 22.64
C THR A 31 11.17 8.81 22.41
N ASN A 32 12.42 9.07 22.06
CA ASN A 32 12.92 10.35 21.56
C ASN A 32 13.56 10.18 20.19
N ALA A 33 12.90 9.45 19.31
CA ALA A 33 13.36 9.17 17.96
C ALA A 33 13.35 10.43 17.10
N SER A 34 14.28 10.49 16.14
CA SER A 34 14.24 11.40 15.00
C SER A 34 13.73 10.66 13.79
N ILE A 35 12.85 11.29 13.02
CA ILE A 35 12.28 10.70 11.81
C ILE A 35 12.56 11.59 10.62
N GLU A 36 13.22 11.04 9.62
CA GLU A 36 13.31 11.63 8.28
C GLU A 36 12.33 10.91 7.36
N CYS A 37 11.64 11.67 6.51
CA CYS A 37 10.71 11.13 5.54
C CYS A 37 10.90 11.81 4.20
N ASN A 38 11.18 11.03 3.16
CA ASN A 38 11.33 11.50 1.79
C ASN A 38 10.25 10.90 0.89
N GLU A 39 9.90 11.63 -0.16
CA GLU A 39 9.13 11.02 -1.24
C GLU A 39 9.97 9.98 -1.97
N VAL A 40 9.34 8.88 -2.34
CA VAL A 40 9.94 7.81 -3.13
C VAL A 40 9.01 7.49 -4.28
N PHE A 41 9.52 7.47 -5.50
CA PHE A 41 8.75 7.21 -6.70
C PHE A 41 9.15 5.87 -7.30
N LEU A 42 8.16 5.04 -7.54
CA LEU A 42 8.29 3.77 -8.23
C LEU A 42 7.78 3.95 -9.65
N VAL A 43 8.64 3.72 -10.64
CA VAL A 43 8.36 3.97 -12.05
C VAL A 43 8.57 2.70 -12.85
N ALA A 44 7.50 2.16 -13.44
CA ALA A 44 7.56 1.09 -14.40
C ALA A 44 7.65 1.68 -15.82
N ALA A 45 8.77 1.50 -16.46
CA ALA A 45 9.04 2.02 -17.80
C ALA A 45 9.41 0.89 -18.75
N GLU A 46 9.14 1.09 -20.03
CA GLU A 46 9.62 0.21 -21.09
C GLU A 46 11.16 0.27 -21.16
N GLU A 47 11.81 -0.84 -21.50
CA GLU A 47 13.27 -0.87 -21.67
C GLU A 47 13.76 0.12 -22.75
N SER A 48 12.91 0.44 -23.71
CA SER A 48 13.16 1.42 -24.76
C SER A 48 12.88 2.87 -24.37
N CYS A 49 12.41 3.10 -23.14
CA CYS A 49 12.05 4.44 -22.69
C CYS A 49 13.29 5.32 -22.54
N ASN A 50 13.38 6.38 -23.34
CA ASN A 50 14.45 7.38 -23.27
C ASN A 50 14.07 8.59 -22.41
N GLU A 51 12.85 8.63 -21.87
CA GLU A 51 12.29 9.79 -21.17
C GLU A 51 12.38 9.69 -19.64
N LEU A 52 13.15 8.72 -19.11
CA LEU A 52 13.29 8.55 -17.66
C LEU A 52 13.93 9.77 -16.99
N ASP A 53 14.91 10.40 -17.64
CA ASP A 53 15.57 11.59 -17.10
C ASP A 53 14.61 12.78 -17.07
N SER A 54 13.84 13.00 -18.14
CA SER A 54 12.78 14.03 -18.17
C SER A 54 11.71 13.78 -17.10
N CYS A 55 11.32 12.52 -16.90
CA CYS A 55 10.40 12.14 -15.83
C CYS A 55 10.96 12.49 -14.45
N ARG A 56 12.25 12.21 -14.21
CA ARG A 56 12.93 12.56 -12.95
C ARG A 56 12.97 14.05 -12.69
N GLU A 57 13.28 14.84 -13.72
CA GLU A 57 13.29 16.31 -13.63
C GLU A 57 11.92 16.87 -13.26
N ILE A 58 10.84 16.37 -13.88
CA ILE A 58 9.46 16.79 -13.58
C ILE A 58 9.07 16.42 -12.16
N LEU A 59 9.44 15.22 -11.69
CA LEU A 59 9.17 14.76 -10.33
C LEU A 59 10.08 15.39 -9.28
N GLY A 60 11.16 16.06 -9.69
CA GLY A 60 12.16 16.60 -8.78
C GLY A 60 12.87 15.52 -7.96
N CYS A 61 13.17 14.39 -8.59
CA CYS A 61 13.74 13.23 -7.92
C CYS A 61 15.06 12.76 -8.56
N GLU A 62 15.81 11.98 -7.79
CA GLU A 62 17.10 11.43 -8.18
C GLU A 62 17.13 9.93 -7.94
N GLN A 63 18.17 9.27 -8.45
CA GLN A 63 18.41 7.87 -8.14
C GLN A 63 18.44 7.67 -6.62
N ILE A 64 17.79 6.62 -6.13
CA ILE A 64 17.79 6.33 -4.71
C ILE A 64 19.22 6.06 -4.23
N SER A 65 19.67 6.87 -3.28
CA SER A 65 21.00 6.78 -2.67
C SER A 65 20.96 6.71 -1.16
N LYS A 66 19.78 6.98 -0.58
CA LYS A 66 19.53 6.90 0.87
C LYS A 66 19.01 5.51 1.24
N GLU A 67 19.42 5.06 2.41
CA GLU A 67 18.82 3.88 3.07
C GLU A 67 17.61 4.33 3.88
N PHE A 68 16.51 3.61 3.71
CA PHE A 68 15.29 3.77 4.48
C PHE A 68 15.03 2.50 5.30
N ASP A 69 14.43 2.66 6.47
CA ASP A 69 14.09 1.54 7.34
C ASP A 69 12.82 0.83 6.86
N PHE A 70 11.90 1.59 6.26
CA PHE A 70 10.69 1.09 5.61
C PHE A 70 10.07 2.14 4.70
N PHE A 71 9.09 1.71 3.92
CA PHE A 71 8.32 2.55 3.03
C PHE A 71 6.83 2.45 3.35
N VAL A 72 6.11 3.53 3.16
CA VAL A 72 4.65 3.60 3.28
C VAL A 72 4.06 4.02 1.94
N GLY A 73 3.06 3.32 1.48
CA GLY A 73 2.41 3.65 0.22
C GLY A 73 1.09 2.92 0.05
N PRO A 74 0.47 3.03 -1.13
CA PRO A 74 -0.79 2.37 -1.42
C PRO A 74 -0.68 0.85 -1.22
N ARG A 75 -1.81 0.19 -0.99
CA ARG A 75 -1.85 -1.28 -0.95
C ARG A 75 -1.54 -1.85 -2.33
N ARG A 76 -0.91 -3.02 -2.37
CA ARG A 76 -0.71 -3.78 -3.63
C ARG A 76 -2.04 -3.93 -4.38
N SER A 77 -1.96 -3.91 -5.70
CA SER A 77 -3.11 -4.00 -6.61
C SER A 77 -4.08 -2.82 -6.55
N THR A 78 -3.70 -1.71 -5.92
CA THR A 78 -4.44 -0.46 -5.98
C THR A 78 -3.72 0.56 -6.87
N ILE A 79 -4.49 1.49 -7.43
CA ILE A 79 -3.97 2.64 -8.17
C ILE A 79 -4.40 3.87 -7.38
N SER A 80 -3.42 4.66 -6.91
CA SER A 80 -3.75 5.88 -6.19
C SER A 80 -4.26 6.98 -7.12
N PRO A 81 -5.09 7.91 -6.64
CA PRO A 81 -5.48 9.09 -7.43
C PRO A 81 -4.28 9.92 -7.88
N TRP A 82 -3.21 9.94 -7.07
CA TRP A 82 -1.96 10.61 -7.43
C TRP A 82 -1.30 9.94 -8.64
N SER A 83 -1.24 8.60 -8.68
CA SER A 83 -0.70 7.82 -9.79
C SER A 83 -1.40 8.17 -11.10
N SER A 84 -2.72 8.03 -11.14
CA SER A 84 -3.52 8.32 -12.34
C SER A 84 -3.32 9.75 -12.84
N LYS A 85 -3.33 10.73 -11.93
CA LYS A 85 -3.14 12.14 -12.28
C LYS A 85 -1.72 12.40 -12.81
N THR A 86 -0.71 11.79 -12.21
CA THR A 86 0.68 11.95 -12.62
C THR A 86 0.92 11.32 -13.99
N GLU A 87 0.38 10.13 -14.25
CA GLU A 87 0.44 9.51 -15.58
C GLU A 87 -0.18 10.41 -16.66
N ASP A 88 -1.33 11.04 -16.39
CA ASP A 88 -1.96 11.97 -17.33
C ASP A 88 -1.10 13.21 -17.56
N ILE A 89 -0.47 13.77 -16.53
CA ILE A 89 0.43 14.91 -16.66
C ILE A 89 1.65 14.54 -17.52
N LEU A 90 2.29 13.40 -17.24
CA LEU A 90 3.46 12.94 -18.00
C LEU A 90 3.13 12.76 -19.49
N LYS A 91 1.98 12.16 -19.81
CA LYS A 91 1.49 12.01 -21.19
C LYS A 91 1.26 13.37 -21.86
N ASN A 92 0.64 14.33 -21.14
CA ASN A 92 0.34 15.66 -21.68
C ASN A 92 1.59 16.50 -21.97
N VAL A 93 2.69 16.28 -21.24
CA VAL A 93 3.98 16.94 -21.51
C VAL A 93 4.86 16.14 -22.47
N GLY A 94 4.35 15.07 -23.07
CA GLY A 94 5.01 14.31 -24.12
C GLY A 94 5.95 13.21 -23.63
N ILE A 95 5.92 12.86 -22.35
CA ILE A 95 6.69 11.73 -21.81
C ILE A 95 5.95 10.44 -22.14
N VAL A 96 6.60 9.58 -22.92
CA VAL A 96 6.08 8.28 -23.37
C VAL A 96 6.95 7.15 -22.83
N GLY A 97 6.42 5.92 -22.84
CA GLY A 97 7.16 4.75 -22.37
C GLY A 97 7.13 4.53 -20.85
N ILE A 98 6.43 5.39 -20.10
CA ILE A 98 6.10 5.15 -18.69
C ILE A 98 4.76 4.40 -18.64
N SER A 99 4.79 3.16 -18.15
CA SER A 99 3.61 2.30 -18.06
C SER A 99 2.82 2.56 -16.78
N ARG A 100 3.53 2.72 -15.66
CA ARG A 100 2.94 3.01 -14.35
C ARG A 100 3.92 3.81 -13.49
N ILE A 101 3.34 4.62 -12.63
CA ILE A 101 4.07 5.37 -11.62
C ILE A 101 3.29 5.38 -10.31
N GLU A 102 3.98 5.25 -9.18
CA GLU A 102 3.35 5.35 -7.87
C GLU A 102 4.27 6.07 -6.88
N ARG A 103 3.66 6.72 -5.88
CA ARG A 103 4.38 7.45 -4.85
C ARG A 103 4.30 6.74 -3.51
N PHE A 104 5.45 6.64 -2.88
CA PHE A 104 5.68 6.12 -1.54
C PHE A 104 6.35 7.17 -0.67
N TYR A 105 6.39 6.91 0.61
CA TYR A 105 7.14 7.67 1.60
C TYR A 105 8.18 6.75 2.23
N GLY A 106 9.47 7.11 2.06
CA GLY A 106 10.58 6.38 2.68
C GLY A 106 10.92 6.99 4.03
N PHE A 107 10.90 6.19 5.07
CA PHE A 107 11.16 6.59 6.45
C PHE A 107 12.52 6.12 6.90
N LYS A 108 13.26 7.01 7.57
CA LYS A 108 14.47 6.70 8.32
C LYS A 108 14.27 7.15 9.75
N ILE A 109 14.38 6.21 10.69
CA ILE A 109 14.22 6.47 12.11
C ILE A 109 15.58 6.34 12.79
N SER A 110 15.96 7.31 13.58
CA SER A 110 17.22 7.36 14.33
C SER A 110 16.97 7.55 15.82
N ASN A 111 17.98 7.28 16.63
CA ASN A 111 17.92 7.40 18.10
C ASN A 111 16.89 6.42 18.72
N LEU A 112 16.84 5.19 18.22
CA LEU A 112 16.05 4.10 18.81
C LEU A 112 16.96 3.08 19.50
N GLU A 113 16.44 2.47 20.55
CA GLU A 113 17.06 1.27 21.13
C GLU A 113 16.91 0.09 20.17
N PRO A 114 17.94 -0.77 20.02
CA PRO A 114 17.87 -1.96 19.21
C PRO A 114 16.71 -2.87 19.63
N ASN A 115 15.99 -3.45 18.66
CA ASN A 115 14.89 -4.40 18.86
C ASN A 115 13.61 -3.82 19.51
N SER A 116 13.37 -2.52 19.40
CA SER A 116 12.10 -1.93 19.82
C SER A 116 10.95 -2.44 18.94
N ASN A 117 9.89 -2.96 19.56
CA ASN A 117 8.65 -3.26 18.85
C ASN A 117 7.85 -1.95 18.73
N LEU A 118 7.93 -1.32 17.56
CA LEU A 118 7.38 0.03 17.34
C LEU A 118 5.92 -0.01 16.91
N ASP A 119 5.13 0.87 17.48
CA ASP A 119 3.80 1.21 16.98
C ASP A 119 3.94 2.22 15.83
N LEU A 120 3.68 1.77 14.62
CA LEU A 120 3.76 2.56 13.39
C LEU A 120 2.41 3.17 13.00
N SER A 121 1.38 3.10 13.85
CA SER A 121 0.03 3.58 13.50
C SER A 121 -0.05 5.08 13.20
N SER A 122 0.90 5.88 13.70
CA SER A 122 0.98 7.31 13.41
C SER A 122 1.58 7.65 12.05
N VAL A 123 2.31 6.73 11.42
CA VAL A 123 3.03 7.00 10.17
C VAL A 123 2.30 6.52 8.92
N PHE A 124 1.23 5.73 9.04
CA PHE A 124 0.43 5.28 7.91
C PHE A 124 -1.05 5.07 8.23
N ASP A 125 -1.90 5.23 7.23
CA ASP A 125 -3.32 4.91 7.32
C ASP A 125 -3.55 3.42 7.00
N ARG A 126 -3.90 2.64 8.02
CA ARG A 126 -4.17 1.19 7.88
C ARG A 126 -5.29 0.84 6.91
N MET A 127 -6.19 1.79 6.61
CA MET A 127 -7.32 1.56 5.70
C MET A 127 -6.90 1.61 4.23
N THR A 128 -5.96 2.49 3.88
CA THR A 128 -5.61 2.79 2.49
C THR A 128 -4.15 2.50 2.14
N GLN A 129 -3.29 2.35 3.13
CA GLN A 129 -1.85 2.19 2.96
C GLN A 129 -1.34 0.86 3.52
N SER A 130 -0.14 0.50 3.11
CA SER A 130 0.66 -0.61 3.62
C SER A 130 2.09 -0.19 3.87
N ILE A 131 2.78 -0.93 4.73
CA ILE A 131 4.20 -0.80 4.98
C ILE A 131 4.94 -1.84 4.13
N TYR A 132 6.06 -1.41 3.55
CA TYR A 132 6.98 -2.21 2.75
C TYR A 132 8.35 -2.11 3.39
N SER A 133 8.98 -3.24 3.68
CA SER A 133 10.22 -3.27 4.46
C SER A 133 11.46 -3.05 3.61
N THR A 134 11.40 -3.37 2.31
CA THR A 134 12.58 -3.35 1.44
C THR A 134 12.28 -2.77 0.05
N THR A 135 13.31 -2.39 -0.67
CA THR A 135 13.23 -1.96 -2.07
C THR A 135 12.81 -3.09 -3.01
N GLU A 136 13.11 -4.34 -2.66
CA GLU A 136 12.68 -5.53 -3.39
C GLU A 136 11.16 -5.66 -3.34
N GLU A 137 10.55 -5.49 -2.16
CA GLU A 137 9.09 -5.47 -2.01
C GLU A 137 8.45 -4.36 -2.83
N LEU A 138 9.07 -3.17 -2.92
CA LEU A 138 8.61 -2.10 -3.80
C LEU A 138 8.71 -2.50 -5.27
N SER A 139 9.78 -3.15 -5.68
CA SER A 139 9.97 -3.58 -7.08
C SER A 139 8.89 -4.56 -7.53
N GLU A 140 8.33 -5.32 -6.59
CA GLU A 140 7.22 -6.25 -6.85
C GLU A 140 5.83 -5.59 -6.79
N PHE A 141 5.74 -4.32 -6.43
CA PHE A 141 4.46 -3.63 -6.21
C PHE A 141 3.53 -3.68 -7.42
N PHE A 142 4.07 -3.52 -8.63
CA PHE A 142 3.30 -3.56 -9.88
C PHE A 142 3.04 -4.98 -10.40
N THR A 143 3.61 -5.99 -9.77
CA THR A 143 3.33 -7.39 -10.12
C THR A 143 1.90 -7.70 -9.72
N GLU A 144 1.12 -8.25 -10.65
CA GLU A 144 -0.23 -8.69 -10.35
C GLU A 144 -0.20 -9.78 -9.28
N LEU A 145 -1.01 -9.58 -8.24
CA LEU A 145 -1.23 -10.64 -7.26
C LEU A 145 -1.98 -11.79 -7.94
N GLU A 146 -1.56 -13.01 -7.65
CA GLU A 146 -2.32 -14.19 -8.05
C GLU A 146 -3.77 -14.03 -7.59
N LYS A 147 -4.70 -14.20 -8.51
CA LYS A 147 -6.12 -14.17 -8.18
C LYS A 147 -6.38 -15.30 -7.19
N ARG A 148 -6.82 -14.96 -6.00
CA ARG A 148 -7.27 -15.96 -5.05
C ARG A 148 -8.47 -16.69 -5.66
N SER A 149 -8.49 -18.01 -5.54
CA SER A 149 -9.69 -18.79 -5.87
C SER A 149 -10.84 -18.32 -4.98
N LEU A 150 -12.03 -18.23 -5.56
CA LEU A 150 -13.22 -18.00 -4.76
C LEU A 150 -13.38 -19.18 -3.78
N SER A 151 -13.70 -18.87 -2.53
CA SER A 151 -14.08 -19.86 -1.55
C SER A 151 -15.61 -19.93 -1.54
N GLU A 152 -16.13 -21.11 -1.64
CA GLU A 152 -17.57 -21.39 -1.55
C GLU A 152 -17.90 -21.91 -0.15
N ILE A 153 -19.01 -21.46 0.43
CA ILE A 153 -19.48 -21.92 1.73
C ILE A 153 -20.67 -22.86 1.46
N ASP A 154 -20.50 -24.16 1.71
CA ASP A 154 -21.53 -25.17 1.43
C ASP A 154 -22.66 -25.12 2.46
N ILE A 155 -23.60 -24.19 2.27
CA ILE A 155 -24.77 -24.07 3.13
C ILE A 155 -25.88 -25.02 2.74
N ILE A 156 -25.89 -25.55 1.52
CA ILE A 156 -26.90 -26.52 1.07
C ILE A 156 -26.73 -27.85 1.83
N SER A 157 -25.48 -28.28 2.03
CA SER A 157 -25.18 -29.51 2.77
C SER A 157 -25.11 -29.29 4.30
N ASP A 158 -24.40 -28.24 4.73
CA ASP A 158 -24.04 -28.03 6.14
C ASP A 158 -24.94 -27.00 6.86
N GLY A 159 -25.83 -26.35 6.12
CA GLY A 159 -26.83 -25.46 6.67
C GLY A 159 -26.24 -24.24 7.38
N LYS A 160 -26.93 -23.85 8.47
CA LYS A 160 -26.56 -22.65 9.26
C LYS A 160 -25.16 -22.73 9.83
N LYS A 161 -24.68 -23.90 10.18
CA LYS A 161 -23.37 -24.10 10.78
C LYS A 161 -22.23 -23.66 9.84
N ALA A 162 -22.37 -23.91 8.55
CA ALA A 162 -21.37 -23.46 7.57
C ALA A 162 -21.18 -21.94 7.58
N LEU A 163 -22.27 -21.17 7.71
CA LEU A 163 -22.22 -19.71 7.83
C LEU A 163 -21.62 -19.23 9.16
N GLU A 164 -21.97 -19.89 10.28
CA GLU A 164 -21.40 -19.58 11.60
C GLU A 164 -19.89 -19.83 11.64
N ASP A 165 -19.45 -20.96 11.10
CA ASP A 165 -18.03 -21.32 11.01
C ASP A 165 -17.28 -20.34 10.09
N ALA A 166 -17.85 -19.98 8.94
CA ALA A 166 -17.29 -18.99 8.03
C ALA A 166 -17.24 -17.59 8.66
N ASN A 167 -18.28 -17.19 9.37
CA ASN A 167 -18.33 -15.92 10.09
C ASN A 167 -17.17 -15.80 11.10
N THR A 168 -16.92 -16.88 11.84
CA THR A 168 -15.81 -16.94 12.80
C THR A 168 -14.45 -16.96 12.09
N LYS A 169 -14.30 -17.78 11.06
CA LYS A 169 -13.04 -17.98 10.34
C LYS A 169 -12.59 -16.74 9.58
N TYR A 170 -13.52 -16.04 8.94
CA TYR A 170 -13.23 -14.91 8.06
C TYR A 170 -13.49 -13.55 8.73
N GLY A 171 -14.11 -13.52 9.92
CA GLY A 171 -14.38 -12.30 10.66
C GLY A 171 -15.40 -11.38 9.99
N PHE A 172 -16.47 -11.94 9.39
CA PHE A 172 -17.50 -11.17 8.69
C PHE A 172 -18.34 -10.28 9.62
N ALA A 173 -18.35 -10.57 10.92
CA ALA A 173 -19.16 -9.86 11.92
C ALA A 173 -20.68 -9.89 11.63
N ILE A 174 -21.19 -10.98 11.04
CA ILE A 174 -22.59 -11.17 10.69
C ILE A 174 -23.38 -11.59 11.94
N SER A 175 -24.50 -10.92 12.20
CA SER A 175 -25.42 -11.26 13.29
C SER A 175 -26.20 -12.55 13.01
N ASN A 176 -26.84 -13.12 14.05
CA ASN A 176 -27.66 -14.32 13.90
C ASN A 176 -28.87 -14.10 12.96
N ASP A 177 -29.45 -12.90 12.95
CA ASP A 177 -30.58 -12.58 12.08
C ASP A 177 -30.13 -12.49 10.61
N GLU A 178 -28.95 -11.92 10.36
CA GLU A 178 -28.35 -11.87 9.02
C GLU A 178 -27.94 -13.28 8.54
N ILE A 179 -27.43 -14.14 9.42
CA ILE A 179 -27.14 -15.55 9.09
C ILE A 179 -28.42 -16.27 8.66
N ASN A 180 -29.51 -16.10 9.40
CA ASN A 180 -30.80 -16.73 9.06
C ASN A 180 -31.33 -16.18 7.72
N TYR A 181 -31.24 -14.87 7.48
CA TYR A 181 -31.63 -14.26 6.21
C TYR A 181 -30.80 -14.80 5.02
N LEU A 182 -29.50 -14.89 5.17
CA LEU A 182 -28.62 -15.43 4.12
C LEU A 182 -28.95 -16.91 3.85
N LEU A 183 -29.17 -17.69 4.88
CA LEU A 183 -29.55 -19.12 4.77
C LEU A 183 -30.83 -19.27 3.96
N ASP A 184 -31.88 -18.52 4.31
CA ASP A 184 -33.17 -18.56 3.63
C ASP A 184 -33.05 -18.12 2.17
N PHE A 185 -32.30 -17.02 1.92
CA PHE A 185 -32.08 -16.50 0.58
C PHE A 185 -31.37 -17.51 -0.33
N TYR A 186 -30.22 -18.03 0.09
CA TYR A 186 -29.43 -18.94 -0.74
C TYR A 186 -30.11 -20.30 -0.92
N ASN A 187 -30.85 -20.81 0.08
CA ASN A 187 -31.68 -21.98 -0.09
C ASN A 187 -32.81 -21.76 -1.10
N SER A 188 -33.42 -20.56 -1.13
CA SER A 188 -34.50 -20.26 -2.08
C SER A 188 -34.03 -20.29 -3.53
N ILE A 189 -32.78 -19.93 -3.79
CA ILE A 189 -32.17 -19.96 -5.13
C ILE A 189 -31.35 -21.22 -5.42
N ASN A 190 -31.33 -22.17 -4.45
CA ASN A 190 -30.58 -23.43 -4.51
C ASN A 190 -29.11 -23.23 -4.97
N ARG A 191 -28.40 -22.34 -4.32
CA ARG A 191 -27.01 -21.97 -4.62
C ARG A 191 -26.25 -21.71 -3.33
N ASN A 192 -24.97 -22.07 -3.31
CA ASN A 192 -24.04 -21.70 -2.25
C ASN A 192 -23.51 -20.26 -2.46
N PRO A 193 -23.22 -19.50 -1.37
CA PRO A 193 -22.56 -18.20 -1.43
C PRO A 193 -21.07 -18.31 -1.72
#